data_828c2a1dd37fa3415e82f55cadaccebd
#
_entry.id   828c2a1dd37fa3415e82f55cadaccebd
#
_cell.length_a   1.000
_cell.length_b   1.000
_cell.length_c   1.000
_cell.angle_alpha   90.00
_cell.angle_beta   90.00
_cell.angle_gamma   90.00
#
_symmetry.space_group_name_H-M   'P 1'
#
loop_
_entity.id
_entity.type
_entity.pdbx_description
1 polymer ?
#
loop_
_entity_poly.entity_id
_entity_poly.type
_entity_poly.pdbx_seq_one_letter_code
_entity_poly.pdbx_strand_id
1 'polypeptide(L)' 'MEEYEKLKKLVLEAEDDIKKAAGGNKAAGTRARQTMQDVKNTAQMVREKILELRNVPDKTS' A
#
# COMPACT_ATOMS: atom_id res chain seq x y z
N MET A 1 -7.42 -2.16 -12.05
CA MET A 1 -5.97 -2.08 -12.00
C MET A 1 -5.45 -3.02 -10.92
N GLU A 2 -4.61 -3.96 -11.30
CA GLU A 2 -4.11 -4.97 -10.38
C GLU A 2 -3.32 -4.39 -9.23
N GLU A 3 -2.49 -3.40 -9.53
CA GLU A 3 -1.66 -2.80 -8.49
C GLU A 3 -2.51 -2.17 -7.40
N TYR A 4 -3.58 -1.52 -7.80
CA TYR A 4 -4.46 -0.89 -6.82
C TYR A 4 -5.23 -1.94 -6.02
N GLU A 5 -5.66 -3.03 -6.65
CA GLU A 5 -6.33 -4.10 -5.93
C GLU A 5 -5.40 -4.71 -4.90
N LYS A 6 -4.13 -4.90 -5.27
CA LYS A 6 -3.14 -5.41 -4.34
C LYS A 6 -2.95 -4.45 -3.17
N LEU A 7 -2.90 -3.16 -3.46
CA LEU A 7 -2.74 -2.15 -2.40
C LEU A 7 -3.90 -2.22 -1.41
N LYS A 8 -5.13 -2.29 -1.91
CA LYS A 8 -6.29 -2.39 -1.04
C LYS A 8 -6.21 -3.63 -0.15
N LYS A 9 -5.80 -4.75 -0.71
CA LYS A 9 -5.69 -5.98 0.03
C LYS A 9 -4.66 -5.87 1.14
N LEU A 10 -3.51 -5.27 0.84
CA LEU A 10 -2.46 -5.08 1.84
C LEU A 10 -2.96 -4.19 2.98
N VAL A 11 -3.68 -3.14 2.65
CA VAL A 11 -4.22 -2.24 3.68
C VAL A 11 -5.18 -3.00 4.59
N LEU A 12 -6.05 -3.82 4.00
CA LEU A 12 -7.00 -4.58 4.79
C LEU A 12 -6.30 -5.61 5.67
N GLU A 13 -5.25 -6.25 5.16
CA GLU A 13 -4.48 -7.20 5.95
C GLU A 13 -3.80 -6.52 7.14
N ALA A 14 -3.32 -5.31 6.91
CA ALA A 14 -2.63 -4.58 7.97
C ALA A 14 -3.58 -4.13 9.07
N GLU A 15 -4.83 -3.94 8.76
CA GLU A 15 -5.77 -3.38 9.71
C GLU A 15 -5.84 -4.20 11.00
N ASP A 16 -5.94 -5.50 10.89
CA ASP A 16 -6.04 -6.37 12.05
C ASP A 16 -4.76 -6.32 12.88
N ASP A 17 -3.61 -6.37 12.20
CA ASP A 17 -2.34 -6.30 12.90
C ASP A 17 -2.14 -4.96 13.59
N ILE A 18 -2.61 -3.89 12.97
CA ILE A 18 -2.51 -2.56 13.58
C ILE A 18 -3.33 -2.51 14.87
N LYS A 19 -4.53 -3.07 14.84
CA LYS A 19 -5.37 -3.11 16.04
C LYS A 19 -4.72 -3.92 17.15
N LYS A 20 -4.16 -5.06 16.81
CA LYS A 20 -3.48 -5.90 17.79
C LYS A 20 -2.23 -5.22 18.34
N ALA A 21 -1.49 -4.53 17.49
CA ALA A 21 -0.30 -3.82 17.91
C ALA A 21 -0.66 -2.68 18.87
N ALA A 22 -1.75 -1.99 18.57
CA ALA A 22 -2.23 -0.92 19.47
C ALA A 22 -2.61 -1.48 20.83
N GLY A 23 -3.02 -2.75 20.89
CA GLY A 23 -3.32 -3.43 22.12
C GLY A 23 -2.11 -4.05 22.81
N GLY A 24 -0.91 -3.85 22.28
CA GLY A 24 0.30 -4.30 22.93
C GLY A 24 0.93 -5.56 22.33
N ASN A 25 0.40 -6.08 21.23
CA ASN A 25 0.95 -7.27 20.61
C ASN A 25 2.16 -6.91 19.77
N LYS A 26 3.35 -7.27 20.24
CA LYS A 26 4.59 -6.89 19.58
C LYS A 26 4.77 -7.60 18.23
N ALA A 27 4.38 -8.87 18.15
CA ALA A 27 4.50 -9.61 16.90
C ALA A 27 3.61 -8.97 15.82
N ALA A 28 2.41 -8.55 16.19
CA ALA A 28 1.53 -7.88 15.26
C ALA A 28 2.11 -6.54 14.81
N GLY A 29 2.80 -5.85 15.71
CA GLY A 29 3.47 -4.60 15.36
C GLY A 29 4.54 -4.81 14.30
N THR A 30 5.33 -5.88 14.45
CA THR A 30 6.36 -6.20 13.48
C THR A 30 5.74 -6.52 12.12
N ARG A 31 4.67 -7.33 12.11
CA ARG A 31 3.99 -7.65 10.84
C ARG A 31 3.38 -6.41 10.20
N ALA A 32 2.78 -5.55 11.03
CA ALA A 32 2.17 -4.31 10.50
C ALA A 32 3.22 -3.43 9.85
N ARG A 33 4.39 -3.31 10.46
CA ARG A 33 5.45 -2.51 9.88
C ARG A 33 5.92 -3.06 8.54
N GLN A 34 6.05 -4.39 8.45
CA GLN A 34 6.43 -5.02 7.20
C GLN A 34 5.37 -4.81 6.13
N THR A 35 4.10 -4.95 6.53
CA THR A 35 3.01 -4.73 5.58
C THR A 35 2.99 -3.27 5.12
N MET A 36 3.28 -2.33 6.02
CA MET A 36 3.35 -0.92 5.62
C MET A 36 4.47 -0.68 4.61
N GLN A 37 5.58 -1.39 4.73
CA GLN A 37 6.63 -1.31 3.74
C GLN A 37 6.12 -1.77 2.37
N ASP A 38 5.37 -2.86 2.36
CA ASP A 38 4.77 -3.36 1.12
C ASP A 38 3.73 -2.39 0.58
N VAL A 39 2.95 -1.77 1.48
CA VAL A 39 1.98 -0.75 1.08
C VAL A 39 2.69 0.41 0.39
N LYS A 40 3.79 0.87 0.97
CA LYS A 40 4.56 1.96 0.41
C LYS A 40 5.04 1.61 -1.01
N ASN A 41 5.61 0.42 -1.15
CA ASN A 41 6.14 -0.01 -2.45
C ASN A 41 5.02 -0.18 -3.47
N THR A 42 3.91 -0.75 -3.05
CA THR A 42 2.78 -0.96 -3.95
C THR A 42 2.13 0.36 -4.34
N ALA A 43 2.05 1.30 -3.38
CA ALA A 43 1.53 2.62 -3.69
C ALA A 43 2.38 3.32 -4.74
N GLN A 44 3.69 3.14 -4.68
CA GLN A 44 4.57 3.70 -5.69
C GLN A 44 4.26 3.10 -7.07
N MET A 45 4.02 1.79 -7.10
CA MET A 45 3.66 1.12 -8.35
C MET A 45 2.34 1.65 -8.89
N VAL A 46 1.38 1.91 -8.01
CA VAL A 46 0.09 2.47 -8.42
C VAL A 46 0.30 3.85 -9.05
N ARG A 47 1.14 4.68 -8.43
CA ARG A 47 1.44 6.00 -8.97
C ARG A 47 2.03 5.90 -10.38
N GLU A 48 2.99 5.00 -10.54
CA GLU A 48 3.63 4.83 -11.84
C GLU A 48 2.64 4.35 -12.88
N LYS A 49 1.75 3.44 -12.47
CA LYS A 49 0.75 2.93 -13.39
C LYS A 49 -0.23 4.01 -13.80
N ILE A 50 -0.61 4.86 -12.86
CA ILE A 50 -1.50 5.97 -13.16
C ILE A 50 -0.85 6.93 -14.15
N LEU A 51 0.45 7.19 -13.97
CA LEU A 51 1.18 8.03 -14.90
C LEU A 51 1.20 7.43 -16.30
N GLU A 52 1.35 6.10 -16.38
CA GLU A 52 1.30 5.43 -17.67
C GLU A 52 -0.07 5.55 -18.32
N LEU A 53 -1.13 5.39 -17.53
CA LEU A 53 -2.48 5.50 -18.04
C LEU A 53 -2.77 6.90 -18.56
N ARG A 54 -2.16 7.88 -17.90
CA ARG A 54 -2.34 9.25 -18.32
C ARG A 54 -1.41 9.66 -19.43
N ASN A 55 -0.60 8.82 -19.85
CA ASN A 55 0.47 9.05 -20.81
C ASN A 55 0.09 10.04 -21.91
N VAL A 56 -0.31 11.18 -21.52
CA VAL A 56 -0.65 12.26 -22.40
C VAL A 56 0.56 13.15 -22.49
N PRO A 57 1.11 13.30 -23.64
CA PRO A 57 2.37 14.02 -23.75
C PRO A 57 2.36 15.36 -23.15
N ASP A 58 1.27 15.96 -23.14
CA ASP A 58 1.28 17.20 -22.52
C ASP A 58 1.27 17.10 -21.08
N LYS A 59 1.35 17.10 -21.08
CA LYS A 59 1.36 17.41 -20.06
C LYS A 59 1.58 18.23 -19.40
N THR A 60 1.37 18.34 -19.34
CA THR A 60 1.42 19.05 -18.71
C THR A 60 1.55 19.40 -18.16
N SER A 61 1.61 19.26 -18.00
CA SER A 61 1.52 19.76 -17.38
C SER A 61 1.62 20.19 -17.08
#